data_b92b2d0d8e1dd12a6050794aad1f7315
#
_entry.id   b92b2d0d8e1dd12a6050794aad1f7315
#
_cell.length_a   1.000
_cell.length_b   1.000
_cell.length_c   1.000
_cell.angle_alpha   90.00
_cell.angle_beta   90.00
_cell.angle_gamma   90.00
#
_symmetry.space_group_name_H-M   'P 1'
#
loop_
_entity.id
_entity.type
_entity.pdbx_description
1 polymer ?
#
loop_
_entity_poly.entity_id
_entity_poly.type
_entity_poly.pdbx_seq_one_letter_code
_entity_poly.pdbx_strand_id
1 'polypeptide(L)'
;MSKESPIYQEATELLKRHQTFSRETLIGVDKGIWKPRLEYPTLPFAVGLFTDTHYGSIYTDYDLLDKHLGVVEDTPNFGMVTNGDDIDNFVAMGKAATGVYEDPLPPQLQNIAYLDKLKTLVKSGKLGCMSYGNHNDFSYSVGLDWFETFARDFSKKIPIFTAGGDLTIQVGKQKYDMAITHRYWGASKLNPTNANKRFMEHEYPNADIIFLGHTHQSEMDTFERAGVEKIAAIGGTYKKGEPWPRQQGIGRRSGEPGLTVLLYPDE
;
A
#
# COMPACT_ATOMS: atom_id res chain seq x y z
N MET A 1 24.46 15.41 -42.84
CA MET A 1 23.52 14.77 -41.91
C MET A 1 23.19 13.40 -42.46
N SER A 2 23.67 12.33 -41.79
CA SER A 2 23.35 10.95 -42.16
C SER A 2 21.86 10.74 -41.97
N LYS A 3 21.15 10.25 -43.01
CA LYS A 3 19.76 9.84 -42.87
C LYS A 3 19.74 8.66 -41.91
N GLU A 4 19.00 8.77 -40.84
CA GLU A 4 18.75 7.67 -39.89
C GLU A 4 18.15 6.48 -40.67
N SER A 5 18.57 5.28 -40.29
CA SER A 5 18.06 4.06 -40.94
C SER A 5 16.54 3.94 -40.72
N PRO A 6 15.79 3.44 -41.72
CA PRO A 6 14.34 3.23 -41.56
C PRO A 6 13.99 2.36 -40.36
N ILE A 7 14.81 1.34 -40.07
CA ILE A 7 14.65 0.46 -38.91
C ILE A 7 14.77 1.26 -37.58
N TYR A 8 15.70 2.19 -37.52
CA TYR A 8 15.86 3.04 -36.33
C TYR A 8 14.63 3.96 -36.10
N GLN A 9 14.10 4.52 -37.18
CA GLN A 9 12.90 5.36 -37.11
C GLN A 9 11.68 4.56 -36.65
N GLU A 10 11.47 3.37 -37.20
CA GLU A 10 10.38 2.47 -36.83
C GLU A 10 10.50 2.00 -35.38
N ALA A 11 11.69 1.62 -34.92
CA ALA A 11 11.94 1.25 -33.54
C ALA A 11 11.69 2.44 -32.58
N THR A 12 12.10 3.64 -32.96
CA THR A 12 11.87 4.84 -32.16
C THR A 12 10.39 5.19 -32.03
N GLU A 13 9.64 5.06 -33.13
CA GLU A 13 8.18 5.26 -33.12
C GLU A 13 7.46 4.22 -32.25
N LEU A 14 7.86 2.95 -32.35
CA LEU A 14 7.33 1.87 -31.52
C LEU A 14 7.57 2.14 -30.04
N LEU A 15 8.79 2.54 -29.67
CA LEU A 15 9.14 2.90 -28.29
C LEU A 15 8.33 4.10 -27.79
N LYS A 16 8.15 5.14 -28.60
CA LYS A 16 7.31 6.29 -28.23
C LYS A 16 5.86 5.90 -28.00
N ARG A 17 5.28 5.07 -28.89
CA ARG A 17 3.93 4.54 -28.72
C ARG A 17 3.82 3.71 -27.44
N HIS A 18 4.80 2.87 -27.16
CA HIS A 18 4.83 2.07 -25.95
C HIS A 18 4.97 2.92 -24.69
N GLN A 19 5.83 3.95 -24.70
CA GLN A 19 5.95 4.91 -23.62
C GLN A 19 4.64 5.66 -23.36
N THR A 20 3.93 6.08 -24.41
CA THR A 20 2.63 6.76 -24.27
C THR A 20 1.60 5.81 -23.69
N PHE A 21 1.51 4.60 -24.23
CA PHE A 21 0.62 3.56 -23.70
C PHE A 21 0.93 3.24 -22.23
N SER A 22 2.21 3.04 -21.90
CA SER A 22 2.63 2.78 -20.52
C SER A 22 2.29 3.94 -19.60
N ARG A 23 2.53 5.19 -20.02
CA ARG A 23 2.19 6.37 -19.21
C ARG A 23 0.68 6.52 -18.98
N GLU A 24 -0.13 6.18 -19.98
CA GLU A 24 -1.59 6.33 -19.91
C GLU A 24 -2.28 5.16 -19.18
N THR A 25 -1.67 3.97 -19.22
CA THR A 25 -2.28 2.74 -18.70
C THR A 25 -1.60 2.13 -17.48
N LEU A 26 -0.30 2.38 -17.27
CA LEU A 26 0.51 1.77 -16.22
C LEU A 26 0.87 2.72 -15.08
N ILE A 27 0.60 4.02 -15.23
CA ILE A 27 0.98 4.98 -14.22
C ILE A 27 -0.10 4.99 -13.16
N GLY A 28 0.25 4.50 -11.98
CA GLY A 28 -0.47 4.82 -10.77
C GLY A 28 -0.57 6.33 -10.61
N VAL A 29 -1.61 6.79 -9.97
CA VAL A 29 -1.75 8.21 -9.69
C VAL A 29 -0.83 8.61 -8.54
N ASP A 30 -0.24 9.81 -8.61
CA ASP A 30 0.55 10.37 -7.51
C ASP A 30 -0.34 11.02 -6.45
N LYS A 31 -1.59 11.35 -6.83
CA LYS A 31 -2.57 12.00 -5.97
C LYS A 31 -3.93 11.37 -6.12
N GLY A 32 -4.61 11.23 -4.99
CA GLY A 32 -5.95 10.71 -4.94
C GLY A 32 -6.84 11.50 -4.00
N ILE A 33 -8.15 11.38 -4.17
CA ILE A 33 -9.13 11.95 -3.26
C ILE A 33 -10.07 10.85 -2.83
N TRP A 34 -10.22 10.69 -1.52
CA TRP A 34 -11.20 9.81 -0.92
C TRP A 34 -12.22 10.61 -0.14
N LYS A 35 -13.49 10.40 -0.46
CA LYS A 35 -14.63 10.99 0.25
C LYS A 35 -15.47 9.87 0.82
N PRO A 36 -15.13 9.37 2.02
CA PRO A 36 -15.90 8.30 2.62
C PRO A 36 -17.33 8.73 2.91
N ARG A 37 -18.25 7.80 2.79
CA ARG A 37 -19.63 8.03 3.21
C ARG A 37 -19.69 7.99 4.73
N LEU A 38 -20.18 9.06 5.33
CA LEU A 38 -20.42 9.15 6.77
C LEU A 38 -21.85 8.70 7.07
N GLU A 39 -22.01 7.65 7.83
CA GLU A 39 -23.32 7.24 8.35
C GLU A 39 -23.75 8.14 9.52
N TYR A 40 -22.76 8.59 10.30
CA TYR A 40 -22.94 9.56 11.39
C TYR A 40 -22.09 10.81 11.12
N PRO A 41 -22.68 11.86 10.52
CA PRO A 41 -21.92 13.01 10.01
C PRO A 41 -21.18 13.83 11.07
N THR A 42 -21.58 13.73 12.34
CA THR A 42 -20.97 14.47 13.47
C THR A 42 -19.93 13.62 14.25
N LEU A 43 -19.82 12.35 13.94
CA LEU A 43 -18.84 11.47 14.56
C LEU A 43 -17.56 11.40 13.73
N PRO A 44 -16.41 11.14 14.36
CA PRO A 44 -15.17 10.95 13.63
C PRO A 44 -15.26 9.76 12.66
N PHE A 45 -14.45 9.82 11.61
CA PHE A 45 -14.23 8.72 10.69
C PHE A 45 -12.92 8.02 11.04
N ALA A 46 -12.99 6.71 11.26
CA ALA A 46 -11.82 5.88 11.51
C ALA A 46 -11.20 5.41 10.20
N VAL A 47 -9.88 5.50 10.09
CA VAL A 47 -9.10 4.97 8.97
C VAL A 47 -8.16 3.88 9.48
N GLY A 48 -8.40 2.65 9.07
CA GLY A 48 -7.51 1.52 9.31
C GLY A 48 -6.31 1.58 8.36
N LEU A 49 -5.12 1.48 8.92
CA LEU A 49 -3.85 1.51 8.20
C LEU A 49 -3.33 0.09 8.03
N PHE A 50 -3.63 -0.53 6.87
CA PHE A 50 -3.27 -1.91 6.55
C PHE A 50 -2.03 -1.95 5.66
N THR A 51 -1.12 -2.86 5.93
CA THR A 51 0.08 -3.11 5.12
C THR A 51 0.60 -4.52 5.41
N ASP A 52 1.47 -5.02 4.56
CA ASP A 52 2.20 -6.27 4.79
C ASP A 52 1.27 -7.44 5.19
N THR A 53 0.14 -7.57 4.48
CA THR A 53 -0.82 -8.65 4.72
C THR A 53 -0.28 -9.99 4.27
N HIS A 54 0.59 -10.01 3.24
CA HIS A 54 1.23 -11.19 2.68
C HIS A 54 0.24 -12.33 2.45
N TYR A 55 -0.91 -12.00 1.87
CA TYR A 55 -1.93 -13.00 1.56
C TYR A 55 -1.37 -14.07 0.61
N GLY A 56 -1.49 -15.33 0.97
CA GLY A 56 -0.90 -16.45 0.25
C GLY A 56 0.14 -17.19 1.06
N SER A 57 0.82 -16.52 2.00
CA SER A 57 1.81 -17.14 2.87
C SER A 57 1.19 -18.08 3.91
N ILE A 58 1.84 -19.22 4.18
CA ILE A 58 1.45 -20.11 5.30
C ILE A 58 1.65 -19.45 6.68
N TYR A 59 2.41 -18.35 6.74
CA TYR A 59 2.67 -17.62 7.97
C TYR A 59 1.65 -16.50 8.23
N THR A 60 0.78 -16.19 7.30
CA THR A 60 -0.24 -15.14 7.48
C THR A 60 -1.30 -15.58 8.48
N ASP A 61 -1.60 -14.73 9.45
CA ASP A 61 -2.71 -14.90 10.38
C ASP A 61 -4.02 -14.51 9.70
N TYR A 62 -4.63 -15.46 9.02
CA TYR A 62 -5.87 -15.24 8.27
C TYR A 62 -7.05 -14.92 9.17
N ASP A 63 -7.12 -15.53 10.38
CA ASP A 63 -8.21 -15.25 11.33
C ASP A 63 -8.17 -13.80 11.81
N LEU A 64 -6.97 -13.28 12.08
CA LEU A 64 -6.80 -11.88 12.47
C LEU A 64 -7.10 -10.93 11.30
N LEU A 65 -6.64 -11.27 10.09
CA LEU A 65 -6.92 -10.46 8.89
C LEU A 65 -8.43 -10.39 8.63
N ASP A 66 -9.11 -11.54 8.63
CA ASP A 66 -10.56 -11.61 8.39
C ASP A 66 -11.35 -10.88 9.48
N LYS A 67 -10.92 -10.99 10.74
CA LYS A 67 -11.49 -10.22 11.84
C LYS A 67 -11.35 -8.71 11.62
N HIS A 68 -10.16 -8.23 11.23
CA HIS A 68 -9.94 -6.81 11.01
C HIS A 68 -10.73 -6.28 9.80
N LEU A 69 -10.76 -7.03 8.69
CA LEU A 69 -11.58 -6.66 7.54
C LEU A 69 -13.08 -6.61 7.89
N GLY A 70 -13.56 -7.60 8.66
CA GLY A 70 -14.95 -7.62 9.15
C GLY A 70 -15.26 -6.40 10.04
N VAL A 71 -14.35 -6.01 10.93
CA VAL A 71 -14.53 -4.79 11.75
C VAL A 71 -14.65 -3.55 10.87
N VAL A 72 -13.83 -3.41 9.82
CA VAL A 72 -13.96 -2.29 8.88
C VAL A 72 -15.29 -2.35 8.14
N GLU A 73 -15.69 -3.54 7.67
CA GLU A 73 -16.94 -3.73 6.90
C GLU A 73 -18.17 -3.39 7.72
N ASP A 74 -18.24 -3.88 8.97
CA ASP A 74 -19.44 -3.81 9.81
C ASP A 74 -19.53 -2.52 10.63
N THR A 75 -18.43 -1.80 10.83
CA THR A 75 -18.43 -0.59 11.67
C THR A 75 -18.80 0.66 10.86
N PRO A 76 -19.83 1.42 11.27
CA PRO A 76 -20.13 2.72 10.70
C PRO A 76 -18.94 3.69 10.82
N ASN A 77 -18.82 4.63 9.89
CA ASN A 77 -17.73 5.61 9.85
C ASN A 77 -16.33 4.99 9.97
N PHE A 78 -16.15 3.79 9.43
CA PHE A 78 -14.86 3.13 9.38
C PHE A 78 -14.53 2.73 7.93
N GLY A 79 -13.33 3.05 7.50
CA GLY A 79 -12.76 2.60 6.25
C GLY A 79 -11.27 2.29 6.42
N MET A 80 -10.60 1.94 5.33
CA MET A 80 -9.19 1.54 5.37
C MET A 80 -8.43 1.99 4.13
N VAL A 81 -7.12 1.95 4.24
CA VAL A 81 -6.17 2.03 3.12
C VAL A 81 -5.24 0.83 3.18
N THR A 82 -4.72 0.37 2.03
CA THR A 82 -3.65 -0.64 2.00
C THR A 82 -2.36 -0.02 1.48
N ASN A 83 -1.22 -0.45 2.02
CA ASN A 83 0.08 0.13 1.72
C ASN A 83 1.13 -0.92 1.38
N GLY A 84 0.83 -1.74 0.38
CA GLY A 84 1.77 -2.68 -0.23
C GLY A 84 2.01 -3.98 0.52
N ASP A 85 2.69 -4.88 -0.16
CA ASP A 85 2.91 -6.27 0.25
C ASP A 85 1.60 -6.96 0.67
N ASP A 86 0.56 -6.67 -0.11
CA ASP A 86 -0.80 -7.21 0.08
C ASP A 86 -0.84 -8.72 -0.14
N ILE A 87 -0.01 -9.23 -1.05
CA ILE A 87 0.20 -10.67 -1.30
C ILE A 87 1.67 -11.01 -1.18
N ASP A 88 2.00 -12.27 -0.93
CA ASP A 88 3.40 -12.72 -0.83
C ASP A 88 4.10 -12.74 -2.20
N ASN A 89 3.38 -13.09 -3.26
CA ASN A 89 3.80 -12.96 -4.67
C ASN A 89 5.14 -13.62 -5.02
N PHE A 90 5.57 -14.66 -4.31
CA PHE A 90 6.81 -15.36 -4.64
C PHE A 90 6.70 -16.12 -5.95
N VAL A 91 7.72 -15.99 -6.79
CA VAL A 91 7.83 -16.68 -8.08
C VAL A 91 9.09 -17.55 -8.10
N ALA A 92 9.06 -18.65 -8.84
CA ALA A 92 10.15 -19.62 -8.92
C ALA A 92 11.40 -19.12 -9.68
N MET A 93 11.60 -17.80 -9.72
CA MET A 93 12.72 -17.15 -10.40
C MET A 93 13.32 -16.03 -9.56
N GLY A 94 14.61 -15.78 -9.75
CA GLY A 94 15.30 -14.69 -9.08
C GLY A 94 15.53 -14.91 -7.59
N LYS A 95 15.72 -13.82 -6.86
CA LYS A 95 16.06 -13.83 -5.42
C LYS A 95 14.91 -14.32 -4.53
N ALA A 96 13.68 -14.26 -5.01
CA ALA A 96 12.48 -14.64 -4.28
C ALA A 96 12.11 -16.14 -4.43
N ALA A 97 12.87 -16.91 -5.23
CA ALA A 97 12.53 -18.30 -5.56
C ALA A 97 12.41 -19.23 -4.35
N THR A 98 13.12 -18.95 -3.27
CA THR A 98 13.06 -19.76 -2.03
C THR A 98 11.74 -19.57 -1.28
N GLY A 99 11.08 -18.42 -1.43
CA GLY A 99 9.80 -18.12 -0.78
C GLY A 99 8.63 -18.93 -1.34
N VAL A 100 8.75 -19.46 -2.56
CA VAL A 100 7.68 -20.27 -3.19
C VAL A 100 7.23 -21.46 -2.33
N TYR A 101 8.12 -22.00 -1.48
CA TYR A 101 7.77 -23.09 -0.56
C TYR A 101 6.87 -22.63 0.59
N GLU A 102 6.76 -21.33 0.82
CA GLU A 102 5.92 -20.72 1.84
C GLU A 102 4.53 -20.35 1.30
N ASP A 103 4.36 -20.41 -0.03
CA ASP A 103 3.16 -20.03 -0.75
C ASP A 103 2.42 -21.25 -1.31
N PRO A 104 1.40 -21.78 -0.61
CA PRO A 104 0.61 -22.91 -1.11
C PRO A 104 -0.24 -22.52 -2.34
N LEU A 105 -0.47 -21.22 -2.57
CA LEU A 105 -1.17 -20.70 -3.74
C LEU A 105 -0.20 -19.94 -4.66
N PRO A 106 -0.28 -20.14 -5.99
CA PRO A 106 0.49 -19.32 -6.93
C PRO A 106 0.02 -17.85 -6.87
N PRO A 107 0.90 -16.89 -7.20
CA PRO A 107 0.62 -15.45 -7.11
C PRO A 107 -0.70 -15.01 -7.75
N GLN A 108 -1.06 -15.63 -8.87
CA GLN A 108 -2.33 -15.36 -9.55
C GLN A 108 -3.55 -15.63 -8.65
N LEU A 109 -3.56 -16.77 -7.98
CA LEU A 109 -4.67 -17.13 -7.09
C LEU A 109 -4.66 -16.30 -5.80
N GLN A 110 -3.47 -15.95 -5.30
CA GLN A 110 -3.33 -15.01 -4.17
C GLN A 110 -4.01 -13.67 -4.50
N ASN A 111 -3.72 -13.10 -5.68
CA ASN A 111 -4.34 -11.85 -6.15
C ASN A 111 -5.86 -11.95 -6.27
N ILE A 112 -6.35 -12.99 -6.96
CA ILE A 112 -7.79 -13.17 -7.16
C ILE A 112 -8.51 -13.28 -5.81
N ALA A 113 -7.99 -14.09 -4.89
CA ALA A 113 -8.61 -14.31 -3.60
C ALA A 113 -8.55 -13.06 -2.70
N TYR A 114 -7.42 -12.36 -2.68
CA TYR A 114 -7.28 -11.14 -1.88
C TYR A 114 -8.16 -10.01 -2.40
N LEU A 115 -8.14 -9.74 -3.70
CA LEU A 115 -9.00 -8.72 -4.29
C LEU A 115 -10.49 -9.05 -4.14
N ASP A 116 -10.86 -10.34 -4.12
CA ASP A 116 -12.23 -10.75 -3.85
C ASP A 116 -12.69 -10.37 -2.44
N LYS A 117 -11.82 -10.54 -1.43
CA LYS A 117 -12.08 -10.06 -0.06
C LYS A 117 -12.28 -8.54 0.00
N LEU A 118 -11.56 -7.75 -0.79
CA LEU A 118 -11.66 -6.30 -0.80
C LEU A 118 -12.85 -5.74 -1.61
N LYS A 119 -13.49 -6.56 -2.44
CA LYS A 119 -14.57 -6.10 -3.34
C LYS A 119 -15.72 -5.41 -2.62
N THR A 120 -16.13 -5.91 -1.47
CA THR A 120 -17.22 -5.32 -0.68
C THR A 120 -16.82 -3.94 -0.17
N LEU A 121 -15.58 -3.80 0.33
CA LEU A 121 -15.05 -2.53 0.83
C LEU A 121 -14.91 -1.48 -0.29
N VAL A 122 -14.49 -1.89 -1.48
CA VAL A 122 -14.46 -1.01 -2.66
C VAL A 122 -15.88 -0.57 -3.06
N LYS A 123 -16.84 -1.50 -3.09
CA LYS A 123 -18.23 -1.19 -3.47
C LYS A 123 -18.93 -0.28 -2.47
N SER A 124 -18.65 -0.43 -1.20
CA SER A 124 -19.21 0.40 -0.12
C SER A 124 -18.48 1.75 0.06
N GLY A 125 -17.35 1.97 -0.66
CA GLY A 125 -16.52 3.17 -0.52
C GLY A 125 -15.68 3.19 0.76
N LYS A 126 -15.51 2.06 1.42
CA LYS A 126 -14.72 1.90 2.65
C LYS A 126 -13.22 1.64 2.41
N LEU A 127 -12.81 1.32 1.17
CA LEU A 127 -11.40 1.28 0.77
C LEU A 127 -11.02 2.60 0.08
N GLY A 128 -10.08 3.34 0.67
CA GLY A 128 -9.68 4.67 0.23
C GLY A 128 -8.63 4.66 -0.88
N CYS A 129 -7.64 3.79 -0.76
CA CYS A 129 -6.61 3.58 -1.78
C CYS A 129 -5.88 2.26 -1.56
N MET A 130 -5.07 1.87 -2.56
CA MET A 130 -4.08 0.81 -2.47
C MET A 130 -2.72 1.33 -2.92
N SER A 131 -1.64 0.81 -2.37
CA SER A 131 -0.27 1.11 -2.79
C SER A 131 0.49 -0.17 -3.12
N TYR A 132 1.47 -0.09 -4.02
CA TYR A 132 2.39 -1.19 -4.30
C TYR A 132 3.40 -1.35 -3.16
N GLY A 133 3.81 -2.60 -2.92
CA GLY A 133 4.96 -2.95 -2.10
C GLY A 133 6.08 -3.57 -2.94
N ASN A 134 7.17 -3.96 -2.29
CA ASN A 134 8.29 -4.58 -3.00
C ASN A 134 8.01 -6.01 -3.48
N HIS A 135 7.03 -6.71 -2.90
CA HIS A 135 6.61 -8.02 -3.41
C HIS A 135 5.94 -7.94 -4.78
N ASN A 136 5.40 -6.79 -5.18
CA ASN A 136 4.90 -6.59 -6.53
C ASN A 136 6.02 -6.76 -7.58
N ASP A 137 7.28 -6.42 -7.24
CA ASP A 137 8.42 -6.52 -8.15
C ASP A 137 8.78 -7.98 -8.50
N PHE A 138 8.40 -8.96 -7.67
CA PHE A 138 8.77 -10.36 -7.90
C PHE A 138 8.15 -10.93 -9.17
N SER A 139 6.90 -10.57 -9.48
CA SER A 139 6.23 -11.00 -10.71
C SER A 139 6.77 -10.33 -11.97
N TYR A 140 7.46 -9.18 -11.86
CA TYR A 140 8.13 -8.56 -13.00
C TYR A 140 9.22 -9.45 -13.59
N SER A 141 9.87 -10.28 -12.76
CA SER A 141 10.89 -11.23 -13.23
C SER A 141 10.36 -12.27 -14.23
N VAL A 142 9.06 -12.50 -14.24
CA VAL A 142 8.35 -13.38 -15.19
C VAL A 142 7.53 -12.60 -16.20
N GLY A 143 7.73 -11.28 -16.30
CA GLY A 143 7.08 -10.42 -17.30
C GLY A 143 5.61 -10.09 -16.98
N LEU A 144 5.19 -10.22 -15.73
CA LEU A 144 3.79 -10.00 -15.32
C LEU A 144 3.69 -8.96 -14.20
N ASP A 145 2.85 -7.97 -14.39
CA ASP A 145 2.31 -7.16 -13.32
C ASP A 145 0.92 -7.69 -12.96
N TRP A 146 0.87 -8.54 -11.96
CA TRP A 146 -0.37 -9.13 -11.49
C TRP A 146 -1.35 -8.09 -10.96
N PHE A 147 -0.81 -7.06 -10.31
CA PHE A 147 -1.62 -6.01 -9.73
C PHE A 147 -2.31 -5.19 -10.81
N GLU A 148 -1.58 -4.84 -11.86
CA GLU A 148 -2.14 -4.13 -13.01
C GLU A 148 -3.23 -4.95 -13.70
N THR A 149 -3.01 -6.23 -13.85
CA THR A 149 -3.96 -7.14 -14.51
C THR A 149 -5.24 -7.28 -13.69
N PHE A 150 -5.14 -7.49 -12.38
CA PHE A 150 -6.27 -7.82 -11.52
C PHE A 150 -6.88 -6.59 -10.83
N ALA A 151 -6.09 -5.58 -10.51
CA ALA A 151 -6.56 -4.36 -9.85
C ALA A 151 -7.10 -3.29 -10.81
N ARG A 152 -7.03 -3.51 -12.12
CA ARG A 152 -7.52 -2.55 -13.13
C ARG A 152 -8.96 -2.08 -12.88
N ASP A 153 -9.84 -2.96 -12.43
CA ASP A 153 -11.22 -2.58 -12.10
C ASP A 153 -11.32 -1.78 -10.81
N PHE A 154 -10.38 -1.94 -9.90
CA PHE A 154 -10.30 -1.15 -8.68
C PHE A 154 -9.79 0.26 -8.99
N SER A 155 -8.80 0.40 -9.87
CA SER A 155 -8.24 1.71 -10.27
C SER A 155 -9.27 2.68 -10.85
N LYS A 156 -10.40 2.17 -11.35
CA LYS A 156 -11.54 2.99 -11.80
C LYS A 156 -12.36 3.58 -10.63
N LYS A 157 -12.14 3.12 -9.40
CA LYS A 157 -12.95 3.47 -8.23
C LYS A 157 -12.15 4.06 -7.09
N ILE A 158 -10.90 3.65 -6.94
CA ILE A 158 -9.98 4.09 -5.90
C ILE A 158 -8.60 4.43 -6.50
N PRO A 159 -7.86 5.37 -5.93
CA PRO A 159 -6.47 5.60 -6.29
C PRO A 159 -5.60 4.36 -6.04
N ILE A 160 -4.69 4.08 -6.97
CA ILE A 160 -3.67 3.05 -6.82
C ILE A 160 -2.31 3.72 -7.01
N PHE A 161 -1.48 3.67 -5.98
CA PHE A 161 -0.16 4.28 -5.94
C PHE A 161 0.93 3.24 -6.24
N THR A 162 1.65 3.38 -7.34
CA THR A 162 2.70 2.43 -7.73
C THR A 162 4.07 2.76 -7.12
N ALA A 163 4.30 4.01 -6.74
CA ALA A 163 5.55 4.48 -6.15
C ALA A 163 5.35 5.32 -4.87
N GLY A 164 4.20 5.17 -4.23
CA GLY A 164 3.71 6.06 -3.18
C GLY A 164 2.89 7.21 -3.76
N GLY A 165 2.22 7.96 -2.90
CA GLY A 165 1.34 9.05 -3.31
C GLY A 165 0.73 9.82 -2.15
N ASP A 166 -0.08 10.81 -2.50
CA ASP A 166 -0.78 11.70 -1.59
C ASP A 166 -2.29 11.46 -1.70
N LEU A 167 -2.93 11.03 -0.61
CA LEU A 167 -4.37 10.81 -0.51
C LEU A 167 -5.01 11.91 0.31
N THR A 168 -5.76 12.80 -0.32
CA THR A 168 -6.64 13.71 0.41
C THR A 168 -7.90 12.99 0.88
N ILE A 169 -8.10 12.90 2.18
CA ILE A 169 -9.29 12.30 2.81
C ILE A 169 -10.22 13.43 3.26
N GLN A 170 -11.40 13.51 2.65
CA GLN A 170 -12.38 14.54 3.00
C GLN A 170 -13.45 13.95 3.93
N VAL A 171 -13.41 14.35 5.20
CA VAL A 171 -14.38 13.93 6.25
C VAL A 171 -15.22 15.16 6.61
N GLY A 172 -16.50 15.15 6.26
CA GLY A 172 -17.34 16.35 6.41
C GLY A 172 -16.79 17.54 5.62
N LYS A 173 -16.46 18.62 6.32
CA LYS A 173 -15.84 19.82 5.74
C LYS A 173 -14.32 19.79 5.80
N GLN A 174 -13.74 18.96 6.64
CA GLN A 174 -12.30 18.86 6.85
C GLN A 174 -11.61 18.01 5.78
N LYS A 175 -10.35 18.35 5.50
CA LYS A 175 -9.47 17.60 4.59
C LYS A 175 -8.21 17.27 5.34
N TYR A 176 -7.78 16.03 5.18
CA TYR A 176 -6.56 15.48 5.75
C TYR A 176 -5.72 14.93 4.61
N ASP A 177 -4.48 15.37 4.50
CA ASP A 177 -3.57 14.87 3.48
C ASP A 177 -2.70 13.75 4.07
N MET A 178 -2.83 12.54 3.51
CA MET A 178 -2.10 11.35 3.92
C MET A 178 -1.07 10.98 2.85
N ALA A 179 0.21 11.11 3.18
CA ALA A 179 1.29 10.61 2.34
C ALA A 179 1.52 9.12 2.59
N ILE A 180 1.52 8.31 1.54
CA ILE A 180 1.60 6.85 1.60
C ILE A 180 2.76 6.39 0.72
N THR A 181 3.64 5.56 1.27
CA THR A 181 4.61 4.76 0.50
C THR A 181 4.91 3.49 1.28
N HIS A 182 5.14 2.38 0.56
CA HIS A 182 5.42 1.12 1.24
C HIS A 182 6.75 1.17 1.99
N ARG A 183 7.80 1.74 1.41
CA ARG A 183 9.11 1.88 2.07
C ARG A 183 9.77 3.22 1.77
N TYR A 184 10.56 3.70 2.72
CA TYR A 184 11.44 4.83 2.53
C TYR A 184 12.74 4.63 3.33
N TRP A 185 13.80 5.31 2.93
CA TRP A 185 15.10 5.15 3.57
C TRP A 185 15.15 5.82 4.96
N GLY A 186 15.99 5.29 5.86
CA GLY A 186 16.22 5.87 7.18
C GLY A 186 15.42 5.25 8.32
N ALA A 187 14.69 4.14 8.07
CA ALA A 187 14.11 3.35 9.15
C ALA A 187 15.20 2.76 10.06
N SER A 188 14.98 2.74 11.36
CA SER A 188 15.87 2.10 12.32
C SER A 188 15.06 1.36 13.38
N LYS A 189 15.72 0.39 14.06
CA LYS A 189 15.08 -0.35 15.15
C LYS A 189 14.76 0.51 16.37
N LEU A 190 15.53 1.58 16.59
CA LEU A 190 15.39 2.47 17.76
C LEU A 190 14.46 3.65 17.47
N ASN A 191 14.24 3.96 16.22
CA ASN A 191 13.33 5.02 15.79
C ASN A 191 12.66 4.59 14.47
N PRO A 192 11.66 3.70 14.53
CA PRO A 192 10.98 3.19 13.35
C PRO A 192 10.35 4.29 12.50
N THR A 193 9.72 5.29 13.12
CA THR A 193 9.03 6.40 12.43
C THR A 193 9.97 7.45 11.81
N ASN A 194 11.29 7.30 11.94
CA ASN A 194 12.23 8.25 11.34
C ASN A 194 12.13 8.29 9.81
N ALA A 195 11.87 7.15 9.17
CA ALA A 195 11.67 7.09 7.71
C ALA A 195 10.42 7.89 7.28
N ASN A 196 9.35 7.85 8.08
CA ASN A 196 8.13 8.63 7.84
C ASN A 196 8.41 10.13 7.86
N LYS A 197 9.14 10.60 8.89
CA LYS A 197 9.50 12.01 9.04
C LYS A 197 10.35 12.50 7.85
N ARG A 198 11.30 11.66 7.39
CA ARG A 198 12.10 11.95 6.20
C ARG A 198 11.28 11.95 4.91
N PHE A 199 10.38 10.99 4.74
CA PHE A 199 9.51 10.93 3.57
C PHE A 199 8.63 12.19 3.47
N MET A 200 8.04 12.61 4.60
CA MET A 200 7.31 13.86 4.65
C MET A 200 8.20 15.05 4.28
N GLU A 201 9.41 15.13 4.87
CA GLU A 201 10.29 16.27 4.68
C GLU A 201 10.71 16.46 3.23
N HIS A 202 11.00 15.38 2.52
CA HIS A 202 11.55 15.42 1.17
C HIS A 202 10.48 15.42 0.08
N GLU A 203 9.37 14.71 0.28
CA GLU A 203 8.40 14.46 -0.79
C GLU A 203 7.04 15.15 -0.52
N TYR A 204 6.56 15.11 0.73
CA TYR A 204 5.20 15.56 1.08
C TYR A 204 5.18 16.48 2.32
N PRO A 205 5.79 17.67 2.26
CA PRO A 205 5.99 18.52 3.45
C PRO A 205 4.69 19.02 4.10
N ASN A 206 3.58 18.98 3.39
CA ASN A 206 2.27 19.42 3.88
C ASN A 206 1.39 18.28 4.41
N ALA A 207 1.79 17.01 4.28
CA ALA A 207 0.99 15.88 4.75
C ALA A 207 0.70 15.99 6.26
N ASP A 208 -0.50 15.60 6.67
CA ASP A 208 -0.92 15.53 8.07
C ASP A 208 -0.59 14.15 8.65
N ILE A 209 -0.70 13.13 7.82
CA ILE A 209 -0.48 11.73 8.18
C ILE A 209 0.53 11.13 7.21
N ILE A 210 1.50 10.40 7.73
CA ILE A 210 2.49 9.69 6.93
C ILE A 210 2.40 8.21 7.27
N PHE A 211 2.11 7.37 6.26
CA PHE A 211 1.96 5.94 6.44
C PHE A 211 2.97 5.14 5.63
N LEU A 212 3.79 4.36 6.32
CA LEU A 212 4.77 3.42 5.77
C LEU A 212 4.47 1.98 6.23
N GLY A 213 5.03 0.99 5.51
CA GLY A 213 5.02 -0.44 5.83
C GLY A 213 6.42 -1.05 5.79
N HIS A 214 6.54 -2.25 5.19
CA HIS A 214 7.78 -2.95 4.84
C HIS A 214 8.62 -3.47 5.99
N THR A 215 8.74 -2.76 7.09
CA THR A 215 9.63 -3.15 8.19
C THR A 215 9.02 -4.18 9.12
N HIS A 216 7.74 -4.48 8.98
CA HIS A 216 6.95 -5.37 9.84
C HIS A 216 6.95 -4.92 11.31
N GLN A 217 7.28 -3.66 11.58
CA GLN A 217 7.18 -3.04 12.91
C GLN A 217 5.93 -2.19 12.94
N SER A 218 5.20 -2.22 14.04
CA SER A 218 4.02 -1.36 14.22
C SER A 218 4.38 -0.26 15.21
N GLU A 219 4.28 0.97 14.77
CA GLU A 219 4.49 2.14 15.63
C GLU A 219 3.71 3.34 15.09
N MET A 220 3.22 4.16 16.00
CA MET A 220 2.61 5.44 15.68
C MET A 220 3.19 6.50 16.62
N ASP A 221 3.62 7.61 16.04
CA ASP A 221 4.20 8.73 16.73
C ASP A 221 3.54 10.03 16.27
N THR A 222 3.34 10.97 17.18
CA THR A 222 2.92 12.33 16.87
C THR A 222 4.10 13.28 17.04
N PHE A 223 4.21 14.24 16.15
CA PHE A 223 5.27 15.24 16.20
C PHE A 223 4.78 16.57 15.64
N GLU A 224 5.35 17.65 16.13
CA GLU A 224 5.02 18.99 15.65
C GLU A 224 5.92 19.41 14.49
N ARG A 225 5.35 20.01 13.45
CA ARG A 225 6.07 20.67 12.39
C ARG A 225 5.38 21.98 12.01
N ALA A 226 6.12 23.07 12.06
CA ALA A 226 5.61 24.43 11.78
C ALA A 226 4.35 24.80 12.58
N GLY A 227 4.27 24.38 13.83
CA GLY A 227 3.12 24.64 14.71
C GLY A 227 1.90 23.75 14.46
N VAL A 228 2.04 22.69 13.63
CA VAL A 228 0.96 21.73 13.33
C VAL A 228 1.38 20.34 13.76
N GLU A 229 0.50 19.66 14.49
CA GLU A 229 0.71 18.26 14.85
C GLU A 229 0.56 17.38 13.61
N LYS A 230 1.47 16.42 13.46
CA LYS A 230 1.53 15.43 12.38
C LYS A 230 1.59 14.03 12.95
N ILE A 231 1.08 13.07 12.21
CA ILE A 231 1.08 11.64 12.58
C ILE A 231 2.03 10.88 11.66
N ALA A 232 2.99 10.18 12.26
CA ALA A 232 3.84 9.21 11.58
C ALA A 232 3.42 7.80 11.99
N ALA A 233 2.95 7.00 11.05
CA ALA A 233 2.53 5.62 11.29
C ALA A 233 3.34 4.66 10.43
N ILE A 234 3.85 3.60 11.04
CA ILE A 234 4.45 2.47 10.34
C ILE A 234 3.66 1.22 10.71
N GLY A 235 3.18 0.50 9.70
CA GLY A 235 2.31 -0.65 9.92
C GLY A 235 3.09 -1.93 10.20
N GLY A 236 2.53 -2.78 11.05
CA GLY A 236 3.00 -4.13 11.28
C GLY A 236 2.62 -5.09 10.16
N THR A 237 2.86 -6.38 10.37
CA THR A 237 2.55 -7.44 9.40
C THR A 237 1.58 -8.45 9.98
N TYR A 238 0.82 -9.09 9.10
CA TYR A 238 -0.01 -10.25 9.45
C TYR A 238 0.79 -11.57 9.49
N LYS A 239 2.07 -11.59 9.05
CA LYS A 239 2.92 -12.80 9.14
C LYS A 239 3.34 -13.06 10.58
N LYS A 240 3.16 -14.30 11.04
CA LYS A 240 3.57 -14.77 12.38
C LYS A 240 4.51 -15.96 12.29
N GLY A 241 5.62 -15.87 13.03
CA GLY A 241 6.53 -17.00 13.19
C GLY A 241 7.41 -17.35 11.99
N GLU A 242 7.45 -16.51 10.97
CA GLU A 242 8.30 -16.71 9.79
C GLU A 242 9.78 -16.92 10.20
N PRO A 243 10.47 -17.95 9.66
CA PRO A 243 11.86 -18.25 10.02
C PRO A 243 12.88 -17.26 9.45
N TRP A 244 12.61 -16.68 8.26
CA TRP A 244 13.55 -15.87 7.51
C TRP A 244 14.15 -14.69 8.31
N PRO A 245 13.40 -13.86 9.05
CA PRO A 245 13.98 -12.76 9.83
C PRO A 245 14.98 -13.23 10.87
N ARG A 246 14.71 -14.39 11.48
CA ARG A 246 15.63 -15.01 12.48
C ARG A 246 16.92 -15.50 11.83
N GLN A 247 16.83 -16.11 10.65
CA GLN A 247 18.00 -16.57 9.88
C GLN A 247 18.89 -15.41 9.46
N GLN A 248 18.31 -14.22 9.23
CA GLN A 248 19.04 -12.99 8.91
C GLN A 248 19.53 -12.21 10.15
N GLY A 249 19.43 -12.79 11.36
CA GLY A 249 19.79 -12.09 12.60
C GLY A 249 18.88 -10.89 12.93
N ILE A 250 17.74 -10.81 12.27
CA ILE A 250 16.72 -9.82 12.56
C ILE A 250 15.85 -10.41 13.68
N GLY A 251 15.85 -9.78 14.86
CA GLY A 251 15.03 -10.21 15.98
C GLY A 251 13.55 -10.28 15.61
N ARG A 252 12.73 -10.97 16.43
CA ARG A 252 11.28 -10.98 16.24
C ARG A 252 10.78 -9.53 16.08
N ARG A 253 10.31 -9.23 14.91
CA ARG A 253 9.52 -8.01 14.66
C ARG A 253 8.09 -8.41 14.98
N SER A 254 7.55 -7.89 16.06
CA SER A 254 6.19 -8.15 16.47
C SER A 254 5.50 -6.79 16.56
N GLY A 255 5.14 -6.24 15.40
CA GLY A 255 4.17 -5.19 15.38
C GLY A 255 2.81 -5.81 15.14
N GLU A 256 1.83 -5.58 16.01
CA GLU A 256 0.47 -5.94 15.68
C GLU A 256 0.02 -5.13 14.46
N PRO A 257 -0.56 -5.78 13.44
CA PRO A 257 -1.14 -5.06 12.31
C PRO A 257 -2.41 -4.33 12.75
N GLY A 258 -2.86 -3.34 11.97
CA GLY A 258 -4.15 -2.71 12.16
C GLY A 258 -4.13 -1.45 13.02
N LEU A 259 -3.15 -0.56 12.80
CA LEU A 259 -3.21 0.80 13.33
C LEU A 259 -4.45 1.53 12.82
N THR A 260 -4.97 2.44 13.61
CA THR A 260 -6.16 3.24 13.25
C THR A 260 -5.97 4.69 13.63
N VAL A 261 -6.32 5.59 12.73
CA VAL A 261 -6.39 7.04 13.00
C VAL A 261 -7.83 7.50 12.97
N LEU A 262 -8.17 8.50 13.79
CA LEU A 262 -9.49 9.10 13.84
C LEU A 262 -9.43 10.49 13.20
N LEU A 263 -10.32 10.73 12.24
CA LEU A 263 -10.44 11.99 11.51
C LEU A 263 -11.78 12.64 11.85
N TYR A 264 -11.74 13.88 12.30
CA TYR A 264 -12.92 14.60 12.75
C TYR A 264 -13.55 15.42 11.60
N PRO A 265 -14.89 15.47 11.49
CA PRO A 265 -15.57 16.16 10.40
C PRO A 265 -15.59 17.69 10.53
N ASP A 266 -15.46 18.19 11.76
CA ASP A 266 -15.57 19.62 12.09
C ASP A 266 -14.56 19.95 13.21
N GLU A 267 -13.50 20.68 12.85
CA GLU A 267 -12.61 21.41 13.77
C GLU A 267 -12.31 22.79 13.23
#